data_74b55516a50fe01b420430d767fe368d
#
_entry.id   74b55516a50fe01b420430d767fe368d
#
_cell.length_a   1.000
_cell.length_b   1.000
_cell.length_c   1.000
_cell.angle_alpha   90.00
_cell.angle_beta   90.00
_cell.angle_gamma   90.00
#
_symmetry.space_group_name_H-M   'P 1'
#
loop_
_entity.id
_entity.type
_entity.pdbx_description
1 polymer ?
#
loop_
_entity_poly.entity_id
_entity_poly.type
_entity_poly.pdbx_seq_one_letter_code
_entity_poly.pdbx_strand_id
1 'polypeptide(L)'
;MAKKGLFTYAGRTNQGDAKFGSGECAMVTASAGAQATFKKNKQLDWSIHFIPYHDDVKGAPQNSIIGGASLWVMGGKKPEEYKGVAKFLAFLSQPEIQMEWHTTTGYVPITQASYELTRKSGFYDKNPGADMPVKQLTNKAPTENSKGLRFGNFVQGREVIEEELEAVFAGKKDAKTALDDAVKRANDILRKFEAANK
;
A
#
# COMPACT_ATOMS: atom_id res chain seq x y z
N MET A 1 10.68 8.49 -18.35
CA MET A 1 11.47 7.36 -17.84
C MET A 1 11.26 6.11 -18.71
N ALA A 2 10.06 5.65 -19.03
CA ALA A 2 9.80 4.47 -19.86
C ALA A 2 10.53 4.49 -21.22
N LYS A 3 10.39 5.55 -22.02
CA LYS A 3 11.09 5.70 -23.33
C LYS A 3 12.64 5.64 -23.25
N LYS A 4 13.21 5.87 -22.07
CA LYS A 4 14.67 5.81 -21.83
C LYS A 4 15.11 4.47 -21.22
N GLY A 5 14.22 3.49 -21.08
CA GLY A 5 14.51 2.21 -20.44
C GLY A 5 14.80 2.29 -18.93
N LEU A 6 14.52 3.43 -18.29
CA LEU A 6 14.74 3.64 -16.84
C LEU A 6 13.54 3.20 -15.98
N PHE A 7 12.46 2.80 -16.62
CA PHE A 7 11.26 2.29 -15.97
C PHE A 7 10.68 1.18 -16.83
N THR A 8 10.35 0.08 -16.20
CA THR A 8 9.65 -1.06 -16.84
C THR A 8 8.33 -1.29 -16.13
N TYR A 9 7.25 -1.28 -16.90
CA TYR A 9 5.95 -1.72 -16.42
C TYR A 9 5.89 -3.25 -16.49
N ALA A 10 5.62 -3.90 -15.37
CA ALA A 10 5.63 -5.37 -15.30
C ALA A 10 4.23 -5.99 -15.16
N GLY A 11 3.19 -5.18 -15.22
CA GLY A 11 1.81 -5.60 -15.05
C GLY A 11 1.13 -4.98 -13.84
N ARG A 12 -0.12 -5.35 -13.62
CA ARG A 12 -0.98 -4.81 -12.55
C ARG A 12 -0.66 -5.45 -11.19
N THR A 13 -1.17 -4.84 -10.15
CA THR A 13 -1.05 -5.33 -8.76
C THR A 13 0.41 -5.55 -8.35
N ASN A 14 0.78 -6.75 -7.95
CA ASN A 14 2.11 -7.11 -7.42
C ASN A 14 3.02 -7.79 -8.47
N GLN A 15 2.68 -7.72 -9.76
CA GLN A 15 3.47 -8.41 -10.79
C GLN A 15 4.90 -7.86 -10.91
N GLY A 16 5.11 -6.57 -10.58
CA GLY A 16 6.43 -5.95 -10.53
C GLY A 16 7.37 -6.50 -9.45
N ASP A 17 6.82 -7.04 -8.38
CA ASP A 17 7.60 -7.54 -7.23
C ASP A 17 8.55 -8.68 -7.64
N ALA A 18 8.12 -9.52 -8.58
CA ALA A 18 8.92 -10.65 -9.07
C ALA A 18 10.22 -10.21 -9.75
N LYS A 19 10.19 -9.11 -10.51
CA LYS A 19 11.39 -8.59 -11.19
C LYS A 19 12.43 -8.03 -10.21
N PHE A 20 11.99 -7.42 -9.14
CA PHE A 20 12.90 -7.00 -8.07
C PHE A 20 13.40 -8.22 -7.28
N GLY A 21 12.50 -9.12 -6.90
CA GLY A 21 12.85 -10.32 -6.16
C GLY A 21 13.85 -11.24 -6.87
N SER A 22 13.87 -11.23 -8.21
CA SER A 22 14.86 -11.95 -9.04
C SER A 22 16.16 -11.18 -9.28
N GLY A 23 16.24 -9.90 -8.89
CA GLY A 23 17.38 -9.04 -9.17
C GLY A 23 17.40 -8.45 -10.59
N GLU A 24 16.32 -8.61 -11.37
CA GLU A 24 16.21 -8.00 -12.71
C GLU A 24 16.07 -6.47 -12.65
N CYS A 25 15.42 -5.96 -11.62
CA CYS A 25 15.26 -4.52 -11.39
C CYS A 25 15.99 -4.09 -10.12
N ALA A 26 16.70 -2.98 -10.18
CA ALA A 26 17.44 -2.41 -9.04
C ALA A 26 16.53 -1.72 -8.01
N MET A 27 15.33 -1.31 -8.39
CA MET A 27 14.38 -0.62 -7.51
C MET A 27 12.95 -1.07 -7.81
N VAL A 28 12.12 -1.09 -6.78
CA VAL A 28 10.67 -1.30 -6.89
C VAL A 28 9.94 -0.41 -5.90
N THR A 29 8.79 0.11 -6.28
CA THR A 29 7.81 0.67 -5.34
C THR A 29 6.74 -0.38 -5.08
N ALA A 30 6.64 -0.85 -3.85
CA ALA A 30 5.81 -1.97 -3.49
C ALA A 30 5.15 -1.77 -2.11
N SER A 31 4.22 -2.66 -1.77
CA SER A 31 3.69 -2.77 -0.43
C SER A 31 4.76 -3.22 0.56
N ALA A 32 4.71 -2.76 1.80
CA ALA A 32 5.55 -3.27 2.87
C ALA A 32 5.43 -4.80 3.07
N GLY A 33 4.26 -5.38 2.77
CA GLY A 33 4.05 -6.83 2.79
C GLY A 33 4.89 -7.62 1.79
N ALA A 34 5.44 -6.99 0.74
CA ALA A 34 6.34 -7.64 -0.22
C ALA A 34 7.67 -8.10 0.42
N GLN A 35 8.06 -7.54 1.57
CA GLN A 35 9.28 -7.89 2.29
C GLN A 35 9.40 -9.41 2.54
N ALA A 36 8.30 -10.06 2.92
CA ALA A 36 8.29 -11.50 3.17
C ALA A 36 8.64 -12.31 1.92
N THR A 37 8.32 -11.81 0.73
CA THR A 37 8.68 -12.42 -0.55
C THR A 37 10.15 -12.19 -0.87
N PHE A 38 10.65 -10.97 -0.73
CA PHE A 38 12.04 -10.63 -1.03
C PHE A 38 13.04 -11.35 -0.11
N LYS A 39 12.70 -11.52 1.16
CA LYS A 39 13.51 -12.29 2.14
C LYS A 39 13.73 -13.76 1.76
N LYS A 40 12.94 -14.33 0.85
CA LYS A 40 13.13 -15.71 0.37
C LYS A 40 14.34 -15.84 -0.54
N ASN A 41 14.69 -14.81 -1.30
CA ASN A 41 15.91 -14.80 -2.11
C ASN A 41 17.10 -14.37 -1.25
N LYS A 42 17.90 -15.34 -0.80
CA LYS A 42 19.07 -15.10 0.05
C LYS A 42 20.25 -14.45 -0.67
N GLN A 43 20.21 -14.38 -1.99
CA GLN A 43 21.25 -13.73 -2.81
C GLN A 43 20.93 -12.24 -3.06
N LEU A 44 19.70 -11.82 -2.74
CA LEU A 44 19.27 -10.43 -2.92
C LEU A 44 19.69 -9.60 -1.70
N ASP A 45 20.64 -8.70 -1.89
CA ASP A 45 20.97 -7.64 -0.92
C ASP A 45 20.09 -6.42 -1.21
N TRP A 46 19.27 -6.02 -0.26
CA TRP A 46 18.25 -5.00 -0.46
C TRP A 46 17.94 -4.22 0.82
N SER A 47 17.44 -3.01 0.64
CA SER A 47 17.03 -2.13 1.73
C SER A 47 15.71 -1.42 1.43
N ILE A 48 15.10 -0.83 2.45
CA ILE A 48 13.84 -0.11 2.36
C ILE A 48 14.09 1.36 2.63
N HIS A 49 13.55 2.20 1.77
CA HIS A 49 13.64 3.65 1.87
C HIS A 49 12.27 4.30 1.69
N PHE A 50 12.17 5.58 2.03
CA PHE A 50 11.00 6.39 1.68
C PHE A 50 10.79 6.40 0.18
N ILE A 51 9.53 6.51 -0.25
CA ILE A 51 9.20 6.81 -1.65
C ILE A 51 9.94 8.10 -2.03
N PRO A 52 10.68 8.12 -3.16
CA PRO A 52 11.40 9.29 -3.61
C PRO A 52 10.50 10.53 -3.71
N TYR A 53 11.03 11.65 -3.31
CA TYR A 53 10.34 12.94 -3.34
C TYR A 53 11.29 14.05 -3.78
N HIS A 54 10.73 15.18 -4.17
CA HIS A 54 11.48 16.40 -4.47
C HIS A 54 11.65 17.23 -3.19
N ASP A 55 12.84 17.44 -2.75
CA ASP A 55 13.18 18.16 -1.51
C ASP A 55 12.98 19.68 -1.62
N ASP A 56 12.98 20.23 -2.85
CA ASP A 56 12.64 21.60 -3.18
C ASP A 56 11.14 21.90 -3.14
N VAL A 57 10.27 20.87 -3.04
CA VAL A 57 8.84 21.05 -2.91
C VAL A 57 8.46 21.30 -1.46
N LYS A 58 7.91 22.49 -1.19
CA LYS A 58 7.49 22.89 0.16
C LYS A 58 6.52 21.85 0.77
N GLY A 59 6.91 21.33 1.91
CA GLY A 59 6.11 20.36 2.65
C GLY A 59 6.40 18.89 2.33
N ALA A 60 7.29 18.58 1.39
CA ALA A 60 7.77 17.22 1.15
C ALA A 60 8.71 16.73 2.29
N PRO A 61 8.79 15.40 2.52
CA PRO A 61 7.87 14.37 2.07
C PRO A 61 6.53 14.41 2.79
N GLN A 62 5.47 13.94 2.13
CA GLN A 62 4.15 13.73 2.75
C GLN A 62 4.05 12.29 3.28
N ASN A 63 3.05 12.04 4.16
CA ASN A 63 2.74 10.68 4.59
C ASN A 63 2.27 9.86 3.39
N SER A 64 2.65 8.59 3.32
CA SER A 64 2.01 7.66 2.41
C SER A 64 0.59 7.33 2.91
N ILE A 65 -0.24 6.85 2.00
CA ILE A 65 -1.58 6.36 2.32
C ILE A 65 -1.48 4.91 2.75
N ILE A 66 -2.20 4.54 3.81
CA ILE A 66 -2.27 3.15 4.25
C ILE A 66 -3.01 2.29 3.22
N GLY A 67 -2.46 1.11 2.94
CA GLY A 67 -3.13 0.03 2.22
C GLY A 67 -3.40 -1.16 3.12
N GLY A 68 -3.64 -2.32 2.54
CA GLY A 68 -3.81 -3.58 3.26
C GLY A 68 -5.25 -4.08 3.26
N ALA A 69 -5.66 -4.76 4.34
CA ALA A 69 -6.96 -5.38 4.48
C ALA A 69 -7.59 -5.07 5.84
N SER A 70 -8.89 -5.22 5.93
CA SER A 70 -9.66 -5.08 7.17
C SER A 70 -10.51 -6.32 7.40
N LEU A 71 -10.75 -6.65 8.66
CA LEU A 71 -11.71 -7.67 9.06
C LEU A 71 -13.09 -7.03 9.22
N TRP A 72 -14.08 -7.65 8.61
CA TRP A 72 -15.48 -7.21 8.66
C TRP A 72 -16.32 -8.24 9.38
N VAL A 73 -17.18 -7.80 10.28
CA VAL A 73 -18.10 -8.65 11.02
C VAL A 73 -19.44 -8.71 10.29
N MET A 74 -19.86 -9.92 9.92
CA MET A 74 -21.14 -10.12 9.25
C MET A 74 -22.31 -9.83 10.19
N GLY A 75 -23.31 -9.09 9.70
CA GLY A 75 -24.54 -8.82 10.43
C GLY A 75 -25.45 -10.07 10.54
N GLY A 76 -26.50 -9.97 11.37
CA GLY A 76 -27.54 -11.01 11.48
C GLY A 76 -27.11 -12.29 12.20
N LYS A 77 -26.05 -12.26 13.01
CA LYS A 77 -25.56 -13.39 13.80
C LYS A 77 -26.16 -13.42 15.22
N LYS A 78 -26.06 -14.56 15.87
CA LYS A 78 -26.51 -14.70 17.27
C LYS A 78 -25.56 -13.99 18.23
N PRO A 79 -26.04 -13.52 19.40
CA PRO A 79 -25.20 -12.85 20.40
C PRO A 79 -23.96 -13.67 20.81
N GLU A 80 -24.07 -14.99 20.89
CA GLU A 80 -22.97 -15.89 21.26
C GLU A 80 -21.87 -15.89 20.19
N GLU A 81 -22.25 -15.83 18.91
CA GLU A 81 -21.30 -15.72 17.80
C GLU A 81 -20.55 -14.39 17.88
N TYR A 82 -21.25 -13.28 18.15
CA TYR A 82 -20.60 -11.97 18.33
C TYR A 82 -19.65 -11.94 19.54
N LYS A 83 -19.97 -12.64 20.64
CA LYS A 83 -19.02 -12.81 21.75
C LYS A 83 -17.73 -13.51 21.32
N GLY A 84 -17.85 -14.54 20.46
CA GLY A 84 -16.70 -15.24 19.87
C GLY A 84 -15.87 -14.30 18.99
N VAL A 85 -16.52 -13.55 18.10
CA VAL A 85 -15.87 -12.55 17.23
C VAL A 85 -15.15 -11.50 18.06
N ALA A 86 -15.80 -10.96 19.11
CA ALA A 86 -15.17 -9.95 19.98
C ALA A 86 -13.90 -10.47 20.66
N LYS A 87 -13.92 -11.73 21.15
CA LYS A 87 -12.72 -12.36 21.72
C LYS A 87 -11.61 -12.52 20.70
N PHE A 88 -11.95 -12.93 19.47
CA PHE A 88 -10.97 -13.06 18.39
C PHE A 88 -10.34 -11.72 18.01
N LEU A 89 -11.16 -10.67 17.86
CA LEU A 89 -10.64 -9.33 17.56
C LEU A 89 -9.78 -8.77 18.71
N ALA A 90 -10.18 -9.03 19.96
CA ALA A 90 -9.39 -8.66 21.14
C ALA A 90 -8.04 -9.41 21.16
N PHE A 91 -8.01 -10.68 20.81
CA PHE A 91 -6.76 -11.44 20.66
C PHE A 91 -5.86 -10.81 19.59
N LEU A 92 -6.39 -10.52 18.40
CA LEU A 92 -5.61 -9.89 17.33
C LEU A 92 -5.12 -8.48 17.67
N SER A 93 -5.77 -7.83 18.64
CA SER A 93 -5.39 -6.47 19.09
C SER A 93 -4.28 -6.47 20.15
N GLN A 94 -3.84 -7.62 20.61
CA GLN A 94 -2.75 -7.72 21.60
C GLN A 94 -1.43 -7.27 20.96
N PRO A 95 -0.62 -6.44 21.66
CA PRO A 95 0.64 -5.94 21.11
C PRO A 95 1.61 -7.03 20.66
N GLU A 96 1.66 -8.16 21.36
CA GLU A 96 2.51 -9.31 21.06
C GLU A 96 2.09 -9.97 19.75
N ILE A 97 0.80 -10.16 19.53
CA ILE A 97 0.24 -10.75 18.30
C ILE A 97 0.48 -9.83 17.10
N GLN A 98 0.30 -8.52 17.29
CA GLN A 98 0.61 -7.55 16.24
C GLN A 98 2.11 -7.50 15.93
N MET A 99 2.98 -7.62 16.94
CA MET A 99 4.42 -7.71 16.75
C MET A 99 4.79 -8.94 15.93
N GLU A 100 4.26 -10.11 16.28
CA GLU A 100 4.48 -11.35 15.53
C GLU A 100 4.03 -11.22 14.08
N TRP A 101 2.83 -10.67 13.86
CA TRP A 101 2.31 -10.41 12.52
C TRP A 101 3.22 -9.49 11.73
N HIS A 102 3.60 -8.35 12.31
CA HIS A 102 4.49 -7.38 11.69
C HIS A 102 5.85 -7.99 11.31
N THR A 103 6.50 -8.64 12.25
CA THR A 103 7.86 -9.16 12.06
C THR A 103 7.93 -10.32 11.07
N THR A 104 6.84 -11.08 10.95
CA THR A 104 6.73 -12.22 10.04
C THR A 104 6.33 -11.81 8.62
N THR A 105 5.37 -10.90 8.48
CA THR A 105 4.76 -10.57 7.19
C THR A 105 5.31 -9.29 6.55
N GLY A 106 5.86 -8.37 7.36
CA GLY A 106 6.24 -7.03 6.93
C GLY A 106 5.08 -6.02 6.90
N TYR A 107 3.85 -6.43 7.27
CA TYR A 107 2.76 -5.49 7.50
C TYR A 107 3.08 -4.60 8.70
N VAL A 108 2.65 -3.34 8.67
CA VAL A 108 2.91 -2.42 9.78
C VAL A 108 2.08 -2.76 11.02
N PRO A 109 2.61 -2.58 12.23
CA PRO A 109 1.82 -2.68 13.45
C PRO A 109 0.75 -1.58 13.47
N ILE A 110 -0.46 -1.91 13.92
CA ILE A 110 -1.59 -0.97 13.89
C ILE A 110 -1.71 -0.13 15.17
N THR A 111 -0.91 -0.42 16.20
CA THR A 111 -0.90 0.34 17.45
C THR A 111 0.51 0.77 17.82
N GLN A 112 0.60 1.91 18.52
CA GLN A 112 1.86 2.42 19.07
C GLN A 112 2.49 1.41 20.06
N ALA A 113 1.65 0.73 20.86
CA ALA A 113 2.13 -0.27 21.82
C ALA A 113 2.88 -1.42 21.13
N SER A 114 2.34 -1.93 20.02
CA SER A 114 3.01 -2.97 19.23
C SER A 114 4.30 -2.47 18.57
N TYR A 115 4.29 -1.25 18.02
CA TYR A 115 5.50 -0.65 17.47
C TYR A 115 6.61 -0.54 18.51
N GLU A 116 6.29 -0.02 19.72
CA GLU A 116 7.25 0.12 20.82
C GLU A 116 7.74 -1.24 21.33
N LEU A 117 6.86 -2.24 21.40
CA LEU A 117 7.24 -3.59 21.77
C LEU A 117 8.24 -4.19 20.75
N THR A 118 7.96 -4.02 19.46
CA THR A 118 8.85 -4.46 18.39
C THR A 118 10.20 -3.74 18.45
N ARG A 119 10.20 -2.43 18.70
CA ARG A 119 11.42 -1.65 18.85
C ARG A 119 12.27 -2.15 20.04
N LYS A 120 11.63 -2.36 21.20
CA LYS A 120 12.30 -2.86 22.42
C LYS A 120 12.86 -4.27 22.26
N SER A 121 12.30 -5.10 21.38
CA SER A 121 12.80 -6.44 21.11
C SER A 121 14.13 -6.46 20.33
N GLY A 122 14.60 -5.31 19.84
CA GLY A 122 15.79 -5.21 18.98
C GLY A 122 15.56 -5.70 17.55
N PHE A 123 14.30 -5.88 17.15
CA PHE A 123 14.00 -6.37 15.80
C PHE A 123 14.50 -5.43 14.70
N TYR A 124 14.33 -4.13 14.87
CA TYR A 124 14.75 -3.14 13.88
C TYR A 124 16.26 -2.98 13.78
N ASP A 125 16.99 -3.26 14.86
CA ASP A 125 18.46 -3.26 14.87
C ASP A 125 19.00 -4.41 14.00
N LYS A 126 18.32 -5.55 14.03
CA LYS A 126 18.64 -6.74 13.22
C LYS A 126 18.05 -6.69 11.80
N ASN A 127 17.09 -5.83 11.55
CA ASN A 127 16.39 -5.66 10.26
C ASN A 127 16.32 -4.17 9.89
N PRO A 128 17.45 -3.54 9.52
CA PRO A 128 17.49 -2.12 9.17
C PRO A 128 16.47 -1.77 8.08
N GLY A 129 15.73 -0.68 8.27
CA GLY A 129 14.70 -0.24 7.33
C GLY A 129 13.33 -0.91 7.50
N ALA A 130 13.18 -1.95 8.32
CA ALA A 130 11.89 -2.59 8.52
C ALA A 130 10.84 -1.67 9.20
N ASP A 131 11.26 -0.60 9.85
CA ASP A 131 10.42 0.43 10.43
C ASP A 131 10.10 1.60 9.46
N MET A 132 10.73 1.63 8.26
CA MET A 132 10.51 2.69 7.28
C MET A 132 9.03 2.87 6.89
N PRO A 133 8.24 1.80 6.66
CA PRO A 133 6.82 1.96 6.36
C PRO A 133 6.05 2.69 7.48
N VAL A 134 6.36 2.41 8.75
CA VAL A 134 5.75 3.12 9.89
C VAL A 134 6.15 4.58 9.88
N LYS A 135 7.44 4.87 9.73
CA LYS A 135 7.97 6.24 9.68
C LYS A 135 7.36 7.04 8.52
N GLN A 136 7.16 6.42 7.36
CA GLN A 136 6.57 7.08 6.20
C GLN A 136 5.07 7.36 6.37
N LEU A 137 4.33 6.48 7.05
CA LEU A 137 2.92 6.69 7.38
C LEU A 137 2.72 7.78 8.44
N THR A 138 3.67 7.94 9.35
CA THR A 138 3.58 8.83 10.52
C THR A 138 4.55 10.00 10.48
N ASN A 139 5.10 10.31 9.31
CA ASN A 139 6.11 11.35 9.12
C ASN A 139 5.64 12.75 9.59
N LYS A 140 4.34 13.02 9.43
CA LYS A 140 3.69 14.28 9.84
C LYS A 140 2.32 14.01 10.44
N ALA A 141 1.80 14.98 11.18
CA ALA A 141 0.39 14.94 11.61
C ALA A 141 -0.54 14.80 10.40
N PRO A 142 -1.58 13.94 10.45
CA PRO A 142 -2.52 13.77 9.36
C PRO A 142 -3.24 15.08 9.02
N THR A 143 -3.43 15.33 7.73
CA THR A 143 -4.23 16.44 7.21
C THR A 143 -5.43 15.88 6.45
N GLU A 144 -6.37 16.73 6.03
CA GLU A 144 -7.48 16.30 5.18
C GLU A 144 -7.01 15.63 3.88
N ASN A 145 -5.84 16.04 3.36
CA ASN A 145 -5.28 15.53 2.11
C ASN A 145 -4.41 14.28 2.27
N SER A 146 -4.09 13.86 3.51
CA SER A 146 -3.22 12.71 3.79
C SER A 146 -3.95 11.50 4.38
N LYS A 147 -5.28 11.55 4.48
CA LYS A 147 -6.11 10.47 5.05
C LYS A 147 -6.57 9.43 4.04
N GLY A 148 -6.16 9.55 2.78
CA GLY A 148 -6.64 8.73 1.67
C GLY A 148 -7.83 9.35 0.95
N LEU A 149 -8.26 8.68 -0.11
CA LEU A 149 -9.34 9.14 -0.98
C LEU A 149 -10.60 8.32 -0.74
N ARG A 150 -11.74 9.03 -0.68
CA ARG A 150 -13.06 8.41 -0.76
C ARG A 150 -13.56 8.55 -2.19
N PHE A 151 -13.73 7.45 -2.87
CA PHE A 151 -14.15 7.40 -4.25
C PHE A 151 -15.18 6.29 -4.43
N GLY A 152 -16.39 6.64 -4.88
CA GLY A 152 -17.42 5.64 -5.16
C GLY A 152 -16.99 4.71 -6.29
N ASN A 153 -17.19 3.40 -6.11
CA ASN A 153 -16.69 2.37 -7.03
C ASN A 153 -15.17 2.47 -7.28
N PHE A 154 -14.41 2.61 -6.20
CA PHE A 154 -12.96 2.84 -6.24
C PHE A 154 -12.19 1.79 -7.07
N VAL A 155 -12.59 0.52 -7.00
CA VAL A 155 -11.93 -0.57 -7.76
C VAL A 155 -12.03 -0.31 -9.26
N GLN A 156 -13.24 -0.02 -9.76
CA GLN A 156 -13.46 0.28 -11.17
C GLN A 156 -12.75 1.56 -11.61
N GLY A 157 -12.68 2.58 -10.72
CA GLY A 157 -11.91 3.79 -10.99
C GLY A 157 -10.41 3.52 -11.15
N ARG A 158 -9.84 2.63 -10.34
CA ARG A 158 -8.45 2.19 -10.47
C ARG A 158 -8.20 1.44 -11.77
N GLU A 159 -9.09 0.51 -12.13
CA GLU A 159 -8.99 -0.23 -13.38
C GLU A 159 -8.92 0.70 -14.59
N VAL A 160 -9.75 1.74 -14.62
CA VAL A 160 -9.70 2.77 -15.68
C VAL A 160 -8.32 3.44 -15.76
N ILE A 161 -7.75 3.83 -14.61
CA ILE A 161 -6.43 4.46 -14.57
C ILE A 161 -5.34 3.50 -15.06
N GLU A 162 -5.40 2.25 -14.63
CA GLU A 162 -4.45 1.21 -15.04
C GLU A 162 -4.49 0.97 -16.55
N GLU A 163 -5.69 0.83 -17.14
CA GLU A 163 -5.87 0.65 -18.60
C GLU A 163 -5.31 1.81 -19.42
N GLU A 164 -5.58 3.03 -19.01
CA GLU A 164 -5.10 4.21 -19.73
C GLU A 164 -3.57 4.35 -19.63
N LEU A 165 -2.98 4.06 -18.46
CA LEU A 165 -1.54 4.06 -18.30
C LEU A 165 -0.86 2.92 -19.09
N GLU A 166 -1.47 1.75 -19.14
CA GLU A 166 -0.99 0.64 -19.98
C GLU A 166 -0.97 1.03 -21.47
N ALA A 167 -1.97 1.76 -21.95
CA ALA A 167 -1.99 2.27 -23.32
C ALA A 167 -0.82 3.25 -23.59
N VAL A 168 -0.45 4.06 -22.59
CA VAL A 168 0.75 4.94 -22.69
C VAL A 168 2.04 4.13 -22.73
N PHE A 169 2.20 3.15 -21.84
CA PHE A 169 3.41 2.31 -21.79
C PHE A 169 3.56 1.46 -23.06
N ALA A 170 2.45 1.04 -23.64
CA ALA A 170 2.43 0.34 -24.92
C ALA A 170 2.64 1.26 -26.15
N GLY A 171 2.76 2.57 -25.96
CA GLY A 171 2.93 3.54 -27.04
C GLY A 171 1.67 3.78 -27.90
N LYS A 172 0.49 3.35 -27.42
CA LYS A 172 -0.79 3.49 -28.13
C LYS A 172 -1.44 4.86 -27.94
N LYS A 173 -1.12 5.55 -26.84
CA LYS A 173 -1.62 6.89 -26.47
C LYS A 173 -0.48 7.75 -25.92
N ASP A 174 -0.59 9.06 -26.08
CA ASP A 174 0.23 9.98 -25.30
C ASP A 174 -0.35 10.12 -23.88
N ALA A 175 0.49 10.57 -22.94
CA ALA A 175 0.12 10.63 -21.52
C ALA A 175 -1.03 11.60 -21.24
N LYS A 176 -1.12 12.74 -21.98
CA LYS A 176 -2.18 13.72 -21.77
C LYS A 176 -3.53 13.14 -22.18
N THR A 177 -3.63 12.58 -23.38
CA THR A 177 -4.85 11.96 -23.88
C THR A 177 -5.31 10.83 -22.96
N ALA A 178 -4.40 9.97 -22.50
CA ALA A 178 -4.72 8.90 -21.56
C ALA A 178 -5.28 9.41 -20.23
N LEU A 179 -4.70 10.47 -19.67
CA LEU A 179 -5.19 11.05 -18.42
C LEU A 179 -6.54 11.77 -18.59
N ASP A 180 -6.77 12.47 -19.70
CA ASP A 180 -8.05 13.10 -20.02
C ASP A 180 -9.15 12.03 -20.16
N ASP A 181 -8.86 10.91 -20.85
CA ASP A 181 -9.79 9.77 -20.97
C ASP A 181 -10.04 9.10 -19.60
N ALA A 182 -9.00 8.93 -18.78
CA ALA A 182 -9.14 8.39 -17.43
C ALA A 182 -10.07 9.25 -16.57
N VAL A 183 -9.88 10.57 -16.59
CA VAL A 183 -10.76 11.53 -15.86
C VAL A 183 -12.20 11.42 -16.33
N LYS A 184 -12.44 11.40 -17.64
CA LYS A 184 -13.79 11.27 -18.21
C LYS A 184 -14.45 9.98 -17.75
N ARG A 185 -13.77 8.83 -17.94
CA ARG A 185 -14.29 7.50 -17.57
C ARG A 185 -14.51 7.37 -16.06
N ALA A 186 -13.61 7.90 -15.24
CA ALA A 186 -13.76 7.89 -13.79
C ALA A 186 -14.95 8.75 -13.33
N ASN A 187 -15.17 9.90 -13.94
CA ASN A 187 -16.35 10.73 -13.68
C ASN A 187 -17.67 10.03 -14.05
N ASP A 188 -17.70 9.27 -15.14
CA ASP A 188 -18.89 8.47 -15.51
C ASP A 188 -19.20 7.42 -14.42
N ILE A 189 -18.17 6.76 -13.86
CA ILE A 189 -18.31 5.83 -12.74
C ILE A 189 -18.87 6.53 -11.50
N LEU A 190 -18.34 7.71 -11.17
CA LEU A 190 -18.80 8.50 -10.03
C LEU A 190 -20.25 8.94 -10.18
N ARG A 191 -20.68 9.37 -11.36
CA ARG A 191 -22.09 9.75 -11.63
C ARG A 191 -23.03 8.56 -11.48
N LYS A 192 -22.63 7.38 -11.94
CA LYS A 192 -23.42 6.15 -11.74
C LYS A 192 -23.52 5.79 -10.26
N PHE A 193 -22.42 5.89 -9.51
CA PHE A 193 -22.43 5.67 -8.07
C PHE A 193 -23.34 6.66 -7.34
N GLU A 194 -23.24 7.96 -7.67
CA GLU A 194 -24.09 9.01 -7.10
C GLU A 194 -25.58 8.72 -7.36
N ALA A 195 -25.93 8.34 -8.58
CA ALA A 195 -27.32 8.04 -8.95
C ALA A 195 -27.88 6.81 -8.20
N ALA A 196 -27.04 5.83 -7.93
CA ALA A 196 -27.43 4.60 -7.23
C ALA A 196 -27.52 4.75 -5.70
N ASN A 197 -27.01 5.86 -5.13
CA ASN A 197 -26.93 6.08 -3.68
C ASN A 197 -27.65 7.38 -3.22
N LYS A 198 -28.57 7.89 -4.05
CA LYS A 198 -29.46 8.99 -3.71
C LYS A 198 -30.66 8.54 -2.94
#